data_cc116631a7f36e09df8c2c3b1b5250a5
#
_entry.id   cc116631a7f36e09df8c2c3b1b5250a5
#
_cell.length_a   1.000
_cell.length_b   1.000
_cell.length_c   1.000
_cell.angle_alpha   90.00
_cell.angle_beta   90.00
_cell.angle_gamma   90.00
#
_symmetry.space_group_name_H-M   'P 1'
#
loop_
_entity.id
_entity.type
_entity.pdbx_description
1 polymer ?
#
loop_
_entity_poly.entity_id
_entity_poly.type
_entity_poly.pdbx_seq_one_letter_code
_entity_poly.pdbx_strand_id
1 'polypeptide(L)'
;MLISTVMTTRRDALAAALALLTEAAASAQAQKGADPSTVFVHDLPNLTMDDWQVTVSHVPYAPGRVGQTHHHAGFVLAYVLEGAVVTKISGQAERVYKTGEMFYEAPGATHEVSKNASSTEPAKLLALIFARKGDTLTTPGPATSAH
;
A
#
# COMPACT_ATOMS: atom_id res chain seq x y z
N MET A 1 -32.41 -32.52 31.37
CA MET A 1 -31.73 -31.78 30.33
C MET A 1 -32.17 -30.32 30.46
N LEU A 2 -31.37 -29.51 31.17
CA LEU A 2 -31.72 -28.12 31.50
C LEU A 2 -31.02 -27.21 30.46
N ILE A 3 -31.82 -26.51 29.68
CA ILE A 3 -31.36 -25.48 28.74
C ILE A 3 -31.23 -24.17 29.53
N SER A 4 -30.01 -23.74 29.76
CA SER A 4 -29.72 -22.46 30.42
C SER A 4 -29.79 -21.35 29.36
N THR A 5 -30.86 -20.58 29.35
CA THR A 5 -31.01 -19.38 28.53
C THR A 5 -30.23 -18.24 29.20
N VAL A 6 -29.11 -17.83 28.60
CA VAL A 6 -28.38 -16.65 29.04
C VAL A 6 -29.18 -15.42 28.60
N MET A 7 -29.80 -14.73 29.55
CA MET A 7 -30.44 -13.43 29.33
C MET A 7 -29.35 -12.35 29.21
N THR A 8 -29.10 -11.91 27.98
CA THR A 8 -28.26 -10.73 27.71
C THR A 8 -29.01 -9.49 28.22
N THR A 9 -28.39 -8.76 29.14
CA THR A 9 -29.05 -7.61 29.75
C THR A 9 -28.97 -6.39 28.85
N ARG A 10 -29.95 -5.47 28.93
CA ARG A 10 -29.96 -4.21 28.15
C ARG A 10 -28.70 -3.35 28.36
N ARG A 11 -27.98 -3.55 29.47
CA ARG A 11 -26.72 -2.87 29.77
C ARG A 11 -25.57 -3.32 28.86
N ASP A 12 -25.51 -4.63 28.51
CA ASP A 12 -24.45 -5.17 27.67
C ASP A 12 -24.62 -4.72 26.21
N ALA A 13 -25.83 -4.57 25.73
CA ALA A 13 -26.14 -4.03 24.41
C ALA A 13 -25.75 -2.54 24.27
N LEU A 14 -25.95 -1.76 25.34
CA LEU A 14 -25.55 -0.34 25.36
C LEU A 14 -24.05 -0.15 25.41
N ALA A 15 -23.32 -1.01 26.11
CA ALA A 15 -21.85 -0.96 26.16
C ALA A 15 -21.21 -1.31 24.81
N ALA A 16 -21.74 -2.29 24.09
CA ALA A 16 -21.28 -2.66 22.75
C ALA A 16 -21.56 -1.56 21.71
N ALA A 17 -22.71 -0.89 21.79
CA ALA A 17 -23.04 0.22 20.89
C ALA A 17 -22.16 1.45 21.13
N LEU A 18 -21.76 1.72 22.38
CA LEU A 18 -20.89 2.84 22.72
C LEU A 18 -19.43 2.59 22.26
N ALA A 19 -18.95 1.35 22.32
CA ALA A 19 -17.63 0.99 21.82
C ALA A 19 -17.51 1.15 20.30
N LEU A 20 -18.54 0.75 19.55
CA LEU A 20 -18.58 0.93 18.09
C LEU A 20 -18.63 2.40 17.66
N LEU A 21 -19.27 3.26 18.46
CA LEU A 21 -19.32 4.70 18.20
C LEU A 21 -17.98 5.40 18.47
N THR A 22 -17.17 4.90 19.41
CA THR A 22 -15.85 5.46 19.72
C THR A 22 -14.81 5.10 18.65
N GLU A 23 -14.86 3.91 18.07
CA GLU A 23 -13.97 3.52 16.96
C GLU A 23 -14.31 4.28 15.66
N ALA A 24 -15.58 4.49 15.38
CA ALA A 24 -16.02 5.29 14.25
C ALA A 24 -15.61 6.77 14.39
N ALA A 25 -15.64 7.32 15.61
CA ALA A 25 -15.19 8.68 15.88
C ALA A 25 -13.67 8.83 15.79
N ALA A 26 -12.90 7.81 16.18
CA ALA A 26 -11.43 7.83 16.06
C ALA A 26 -10.99 7.78 14.60
N SER A 27 -11.66 6.99 13.76
CA SER A 27 -11.36 6.96 12.31
C SER A 27 -11.79 8.24 11.59
N ALA A 28 -12.84 8.90 12.05
CA ALA A 28 -13.27 10.21 11.51
C ALA A 28 -12.34 11.36 11.92
N GLN A 29 -11.65 11.26 13.08
CA GLN A 29 -10.70 12.27 13.51
C GLN A 29 -9.35 12.18 12.77
N ALA A 30 -8.95 11.02 12.29
CA ALA A 30 -7.74 10.86 11.48
C ALA A 30 -7.85 11.51 10.08
N GLN A 31 -9.06 11.79 9.61
CA GLN A 31 -9.32 12.46 8.32
C GLN A 31 -9.61 13.97 8.45
N LYS A 32 -9.57 14.54 9.64
CA LYS A 32 -9.89 15.95 9.88
C LYS A 32 -8.68 16.84 9.63
N GLY A 33 -8.39 17.12 8.35
CA GLY A 33 -7.36 18.07 7.97
C GLY A 33 -6.68 17.85 6.63
N ALA A 34 -6.99 16.76 5.93
CA ALA A 34 -6.48 16.57 4.57
C ALA A 34 -7.25 17.51 3.61
N ASP A 35 -6.53 18.33 2.86
CA ASP A 35 -7.06 19.08 1.73
C ASP A 35 -7.75 18.06 0.79
N PRO A 36 -9.01 18.30 0.36
CA PRO A 36 -9.74 17.38 -0.52
C PRO A 36 -9.05 17.15 -1.87
N SER A 37 -8.06 17.98 -2.23
CA SER A 37 -7.19 17.78 -3.39
C SER A 37 -6.00 16.86 -3.10
N THR A 38 -5.76 16.49 -1.83
CA THR A 38 -4.64 15.63 -1.46
C THR A 38 -4.90 14.18 -1.87
N VAL A 39 -4.10 13.66 -2.78
CA VAL A 39 -4.19 12.28 -3.28
C VAL A 39 -3.47 11.29 -2.38
N PHE A 40 -2.35 11.71 -1.78
CA PHE A 40 -1.48 10.83 -1.01
C PHE A 40 -0.62 11.59 -0.02
N VAL A 41 -0.48 11.06 1.19
CA VAL A 41 0.46 11.54 2.20
C VAL A 41 1.17 10.33 2.80
N HIS A 42 2.48 10.40 2.87
CA HIS A 42 3.30 9.36 3.49
C HIS A 42 4.59 9.96 4.05
N ASP A 43 4.96 9.55 5.24
CA ASP A 43 6.23 9.98 5.84
C ASP A 43 7.39 9.33 5.08
N LEU A 44 8.35 10.15 4.65
CA LEU A 44 9.54 9.65 3.99
C LEU A 44 10.49 9.00 5.00
N PRO A 45 11.33 8.05 4.57
CA PRO A 45 12.32 7.46 5.44
C PRO A 45 13.32 8.51 5.92
N ASN A 46 13.86 8.35 7.12
CA ASN A 46 14.89 9.22 7.66
C ASN A 46 16.24 8.92 6.99
N LEU A 47 16.49 9.55 5.85
CA LEU A 47 17.66 9.34 5.00
C LEU A 47 18.37 10.67 4.71
N THR A 48 19.70 10.61 4.59
CA THR A 48 20.47 11.65 3.94
C THR A 48 20.43 11.43 2.43
N MET A 49 19.98 12.42 1.68
CA MET A 49 19.73 12.30 0.22
C MET A 49 20.94 12.70 -0.64
N ASP A 50 22.15 12.75 -0.06
CA ASP A 50 23.39 13.03 -0.83
C ASP A 50 23.60 11.95 -1.88
N ASP A 51 23.90 12.38 -3.11
CA ASP A 51 24.07 11.50 -4.29
C ASP A 51 22.85 10.64 -4.66
N TRP A 52 21.67 11.01 -4.20
CA TRP A 52 20.43 10.38 -4.63
C TRP A 52 19.92 10.99 -5.94
N GLN A 53 19.13 10.20 -6.64
CA GLN A 53 18.38 10.62 -7.83
C GLN A 53 17.00 9.99 -7.82
N VAL A 54 16.06 10.59 -8.52
CA VAL A 54 14.79 9.97 -8.87
C VAL A 54 14.81 9.50 -10.31
N THR A 55 14.43 8.25 -10.53
CA THR A 55 14.17 7.71 -11.86
C THR A 55 12.67 7.52 -12.02
N VAL A 56 12.09 8.12 -13.05
CA VAL A 56 10.65 8.06 -13.33
C VAL A 56 10.43 7.16 -14.54
N SER A 57 9.57 6.15 -14.38
CA SER A 57 9.31 5.16 -15.43
C SER A 57 7.83 4.85 -15.56
N HIS A 58 7.36 4.64 -16.78
CA HIS A 58 6.08 4.00 -17.05
C HIS A 58 6.23 2.48 -16.93
N VAL A 59 5.36 1.85 -16.17
CA VAL A 59 5.30 0.39 -16.01
C VAL A 59 3.97 -0.10 -16.58
N PRO A 60 3.96 -0.62 -17.82
CA PRO A 60 2.75 -1.16 -18.42
C PRO A 60 2.45 -2.57 -17.90
N TYR A 61 1.17 -2.84 -17.65
CA TYR A 61 0.65 -4.16 -17.32
C TYR A 61 -0.36 -4.58 -18.39
N ALA A 62 0.03 -5.51 -19.25
CA ALA A 62 -0.91 -6.16 -20.16
C ALA A 62 -2.04 -6.85 -19.37
N PRO A 63 -3.21 -7.09 -19.97
CA PRO A 63 -4.28 -7.86 -19.35
C PRO A 63 -3.75 -9.18 -18.78
N GLY A 64 -4.09 -9.49 -17.53
CA GLY A 64 -3.66 -10.71 -16.83
C GLY A 64 -2.17 -10.81 -16.49
N ARG A 65 -1.37 -9.78 -16.74
CA ARG A 65 0.07 -9.80 -16.41
C ARG A 65 0.29 -9.97 -14.92
N VAL A 66 1.17 -10.92 -14.56
CA VAL A 66 1.72 -11.09 -13.22
C VAL A 66 3.22 -10.77 -13.29
N GLY A 67 3.66 -9.81 -12.48
CA GLY A 67 5.08 -9.46 -12.35
C GLY A 67 5.81 -10.43 -11.44
N GLN A 68 7.15 -10.45 -11.56
CA GLN A 68 8.00 -11.23 -10.68
C GLN A 68 8.17 -10.49 -9.33
N THR A 69 8.34 -11.26 -8.25
CA THR A 69 8.81 -10.72 -6.97
C THR A 69 10.13 -10.00 -7.18
N HIS A 70 10.27 -8.81 -6.61
CA HIS A 70 11.47 -7.99 -6.76
C HIS A 70 11.61 -7.02 -5.58
N HIS A 71 12.73 -6.32 -5.52
CA HIS A 71 12.97 -5.23 -4.59
C HIS A 71 13.72 -4.08 -5.26
N HIS A 72 13.70 -2.92 -4.63
CA HIS A 72 14.35 -1.71 -5.12
C HIS A 72 15.52 -1.31 -4.22
N ALA A 73 16.55 -0.66 -4.81
CA ALA A 73 17.72 -0.18 -4.08
C ALA A 73 17.41 0.92 -3.06
N GLY A 74 16.30 1.62 -3.24
CA GLY A 74 15.84 2.68 -2.35
C GLY A 74 14.34 2.56 -2.10
N PHE A 75 13.61 3.67 -2.13
CA PHE A 75 12.15 3.66 -1.95
C PHE A 75 11.42 4.06 -3.23
N VAL A 76 10.17 3.67 -3.33
CA VAL A 76 9.34 3.94 -4.52
C VAL A 76 8.03 4.62 -4.12
N LEU A 77 7.64 5.60 -4.92
CA LEU A 77 6.27 6.10 -5.01
C LEU A 77 5.70 5.64 -6.34
N ALA A 78 4.56 4.96 -6.31
CA ALA A 78 3.89 4.50 -7.51
C ALA A 78 2.49 5.08 -7.62
N TYR A 79 2.18 5.68 -8.77
CA TYR A 79 0.87 6.26 -9.09
C TYR A 79 0.21 5.47 -10.19
N VAL A 80 -1.05 5.10 -10.01
CA VAL A 80 -1.82 4.37 -11.03
C VAL A 80 -2.36 5.36 -12.05
N LEU A 81 -1.81 5.31 -13.26
CA LEU A 81 -2.22 6.15 -14.39
C LEU A 81 -3.46 5.60 -15.11
N GLU A 82 -3.58 4.27 -15.17
CA GLU A 82 -4.63 3.59 -15.93
C GLU A 82 -4.97 2.24 -15.30
N GLY A 83 -6.25 1.86 -15.30
CA GLY A 83 -6.73 0.58 -14.83
C GLY A 83 -6.60 0.39 -13.32
N ALA A 84 -6.25 -0.82 -12.91
CA ALA A 84 -6.02 -1.17 -11.52
C ALA A 84 -4.92 -2.22 -11.38
N VAL A 85 -4.14 -2.12 -10.31
CA VAL A 85 -3.08 -3.07 -10.00
C VAL A 85 -3.28 -3.68 -8.61
N VAL A 86 -2.95 -4.95 -8.48
CA VAL A 86 -2.87 -5.61 -7.18
C VAL A 86 -1.42 -5.63 -6.75
N THR A 87 -1.16 -5.14 -5.57
CA THR A 87 0.19 -5.11 -5.02
C THR A 87 0.22 -5.63 -3.59
N LYS A 88 1.31 -6.29 -3.23
CA LYS A 88 1.65 -6.66 -1.86
C LYS A 88 3.11 -6.34 -1.61
N ILE A 89 3.36 -5.47 -0.68
CA ILE A 89 4.70 -5.13 -0.18
C ILE A 89 4.93 -5.91 1.11
N SER A 90 6.13 -6.42 1.34
CA SER A 90 6.48 -7.13 2.56
C SER A 90 6.07 -6.35 3.81
N GLY A 91 5.45 -7.05 4.76
CA GLY A 91 4.89 -6.45 5.98
C GLY A 91 3.55 -5.73 5.81
N GLN A 92 2.98 -5.68 4.61
CA GLN A 92 1.67 -5.07 4.33
C GLN A 92 0.67 -6.11 3.80
N ALA A 93 -0.62 -5.82 3.92
CA ALA A 93 -1.67 -6.63 3.29
C ALA A 93 -1.67 -6.43 1.76
N GLU A 94 -2.08 -7.46 1.03
CA GLU A 94 -2.38 -7.32 -0.40
C GLU A 94 -3.51 -6.30 -0.61
N ARG A 95 -3.34 -5.40 -1.58
CA ARG A 95 -4.30 -4.35 -1.87
C ARG A 95 -4.42 -4.08 -3.37
N VAL A 96 -5.62 -3.68 -3.79
CA VAL A 96 -5.88 -3.16 -5.14
C VAL A 96 -5.79 -1.64 -5.12
N TYR A 97 -5.01 -1.08 -6.04
CA TYR A 97 -4.92 0.35 -6.29
C TYR A 97 -5.46 0.65 -7.69
N LYS A 98 -6.34 1.65 -7.77
CA LYS A 98 -7.02 2.08 -9.00
C LYS A 98 -6.41 3.37 -9.54
N THR A 99 -6.77 3.74 -10.76
CA THR A 99 -6.41 5.02 -11.37
C THR A 99 -6.63 6.19 -10.40
N GLY A 100 -5.60 7.00 -10.21
CA GLY A 100 -5.59 8.13 -9.28
C GLY A 100 -5.07 7.78 -7.87
N GLU A 101 -4.90 6.51 -7.53
CA GLU A 101 -4.35 6.09 -6.23
C GLU A 101 -2.83 5.87 -6.29
N MET A 102 -2.21 5.96 -5.12
CA MET A 102 -0.76 5.78 -4.95
C MET A 102 -0.44 4.74 -3.87
N PHE A 103 0.74 4.16 -3.97
CA PHE A 103 1.34 3.36 -2.92
C PHE A 103 2.84 3.66 -2.75
N TYR A 104 3.37 3.23 -1.64
CA TYR A 104 4.76 3.41 -1.23
C TYR A 104 5.43 2.07 -0.97
N GLU A 105 6.67 1.95 -1.42
CA GLU A 105 7.56 0.84 -1.13
C GLU A 105 8.76 1.35 -0.32
N ALA A 106 8.90 0.88 0.90
CA ALA A 106 9.98 1.29 1.79
C ALA A 106 11.36 0.79 1.30
N PRO A 107 12.47 1.43 1.68
CA PRO A 107 13.80 0.90 1.41
C PRO A 107 13.94 -0.53 1.94
N GLY A 108 14.45 -1.44 1.11
CA GLY A 108 14.62 -2.84 1.46
C GLY A 108 13.32 -3.66 1.56
N ALA A 109 12.18 -3.10 1.20
CA ALA A 109 10.96 -3.86 1.10
C ALA A 109 10.96 -4.76 -0.13
N THR A 110 10.33 -5.93 -0.02
CA THR A 110 10.06 -6.81 -1.16
C THR A 110 8.69 -6.51 -1.72
N HIS A 111 8.60 -6.27 -3.02
CA HIS A 111 7.35 -6.25 -3.76
C HIS A 111 6.95 -7.70 -4.10
N GLU A 112 6.17 -8.32 -3.20
CA GLU A 112 5.84 -9.75 -3.26
C GLU A 112 4.82 -10.06 -4.36
N VAL A 113 3.85 -9.17 -4.55
CA VAL A 113 2.81 -9.28 -5.56
C VAL A 113 2.73 -7.99 -6.36
N SER A 114 2.82 -8.12 -7.68
CA SER A 114 2.69 -7.02 -8.65
C SER A 114 1.97 -7.54 -9.87
N LYS A 115 0.67 -7.29 -9.99
CA LYS A 115 -0.13 -7.82 -11.11
C LYS A 115 -1.22 -6.87 -11.56
N ASN A 116 -1.64 -7.00 -12.82
CA ASN A 116 -2.86 -6.37 -13.31
C ASN A 116 -4.08 -6.98 -12.58
N ALA A 117 -4.98 -6.13 -12.10
CA ALA A 117 -6.22 -6.60 -11.47
C ALA A 117 -7.23 -7.16 -12.49
N SER A 118 -7.06 -6.82 -13.78
CA SER A 118 -7.95 -7.24 -14.88
C SER A 118 -7.26 -8.26 -15.79
N SER A 119 -8.02 -9.25 -16.25
CA SER A 119 -7.60 -10.19 -17.30
C SER A 119 -7.90 -9.71 -18.71
N THR A 120 -8.65 -8.62 -18.86
CA THR A 120 -9.14 -8.10 -20.15
C THR A 120 -8.67 -6.67 -20.45
N GLU A 121 -8.47 -5.86 -19.45
CA GLU A 121 -8.10 -4.44 -19.59
C GLU A 121 -6.65 -4.21 -19.17
N PRO A 122 -5.92 -3.30 -19.85
CA PRO A 122 -4.56 -2.94 -19.46
C PRO A 122 -4.56 -2.09 -18.17
N ALA A 123 -3.39 -2.02 -17.53
CA ALA A 123 -3.11 -1.07 -16.47
C ALA A 123 -1.73 -0.45 -16.67
N LYS A 124 -1.47 0.70 -16.04
CA LYS A 124 -0.21 1.42 -16.13
C LYS A 124 0.10 2.15 -14.84
N LEU A 125 1.34 2.03 -14.38
CA LEU A 125 1.89 2.82 -13.30
C LEU A 125 2.86 3.89 -13.81
N LEU A 126 2.96 4.97 -13.06
CA LEU A 126 4.11 5.87 -13.02
C LEU A 126 4.89 5.52 -11.75
N ALA A 127 6.06 4.92 -11.90
CA ALA A 127 6.96 4.59 -10.80
C ALA A 127 8.03 5.68 -10.65
N LEU A 128 8.17 6.24 -9.46
CA LEU A 128 9.20 7.19 -9.07
C LEU A 128 10.14 6.46 -8.10
N ILE A 129 11.27 6.00 -8.59
CA ILE A 129 12.26 5.24 -7.84
C ILE A 129 13.35 6.19 -7.35
N PHE A 130 13.47 6.34 -6.04
CA PHE A 130 14.51 7.13 -5.38
C PHE A 130 15.61 6.20 -4.91
N ALA A 131 16.81 6.37 -5.46
CA ALA A 131 17.96 5.54 -5.12
C ALA A 131 19.26 6.34 -5.27
N ARG A 132 20.38 5.83 -4.77
CA ARG A 132 21.69 6.44 -5.01
C ARG A 132 22.06 6.32 -6.48
N LYS A 133 22.83 7.29 -6.98
CA LYS A 133 23.38 7.25 -8.34
C LYS A 133 24.23 6.00 -8.52
N GLY A 134 23.96 5.25 -9.59
CA GLY A 134 24.68 4.04 -9.93
C GLY A 134 24.14 2.74 -9.34
N ASP A 135 23.15 2.81 -8.45
CA ASP A 135 22.51 1.61 -7.91
C ASP A 135 21.67 0.88 -8.98
N THR A 136 21.59 -0.43 -8.87
CA THR A 136 20.63 -1.24 -9.64
C THR A 136 19.23 -0.98 -9.12
N LEU A 137 18.40 -0.28 -9.90
CA LEU A 137 17.12 0.23 -9.43
C LEU A 137 16.14 -0.89 -9.02
N THR A 138 16.17 -2.02 -9.73
CA THR A 138 15.25 -3.15 -9.48
C THR A 138 16.00 -4.46 -9.57
N THR A 139 15.90 -5.28 -8.56
CA THR A 139 16.55 -6.60 -8.48
C THR A 139 15.47 -7.68 -8.32
N PRO A 140 15.45 -8.73 -9.18
CA PRO A 140 14.54 -9.87 -9.02
C PRO A 140 14.76 -10.60 -7.69
N GLY A 141 13.69 -11.15 -7.15
CA GLY A 141 13.70 -11.89 -5.89
C GLY A 141 13.45 -11.01 -4.67
N PRO A 142 13.34 -11.64 -3.49
CA PRO A 142 13.13 -10.92 -2.25
C PRO A 142 14.36 -10.12 -1.85
N ALA A 143 14.16 -9.02 -1.13
CA ALA A 143 15.26 -8.30 -0.50
C ALA A 143 15.92 -9.20 0.55
N THR A 144 17.24 -9.26 0.55
CA THR A 144 18.01 -9.92 1.59
C THR A 144 18.07 -9.00 2.81
N SER A 145 17.74 -9.52 3.99
CA SER A 145 17.92 -8.76 5.24
C SER A 145 19.41 -8.41 5.36
N ALA A 146 19.72 -7.11 5.41
CA ALA A 146 21.05 -6.69 5.84
C ALA A 146 21.20 -7.10 7.32
N HIS A 147 22.14 -7.99 7.59
CA HIS A 147 22.54 -8.39 8.96
C HIS A 147 23.43 -7.32 9.57
#